data_034f24ac40c06debb4d7b081f0b8b7a2
#
_entry.id   034f24ac40c06debb4d7b081f0b8b7a2
#
_cell.length_a   1.000
_cell.length_b   1.000
_cell.length_c   1.000
_cell.angle_alpha   90.00
_cell.angle_beta   90.00
_cell.angle_gamma   90.00
#
_symmetry.space_group_name_H-M   'P 1'
#
loop_
_entity.id
_entity.type
_entity.pdbx_description
1 polymer ?
#
loop_
_entity_poly.entity_id
_entity_poly.type
_entity_poly.pdbx_seq_one_letter_code
_entity_poly.pdbx_strand_id
1 'polypeptide(L)'
;MYSNSSLIAMKRIATIISAAALAMPMAIAAPKTIDSSCIKLHDLSVEVDEQKGNMHVSIDIDPSQYKVGRERELILVPVLVSDNRADSLEMKEIIIAGRNRWLQYQRADMLDNPGSNIFRAGKKGHAKVEEDVRFEPWMADSHLELRVMSANCCDSPSLLAGTSPSGNVGIVDIALERPQLVADYIYASPVDAGPVVKNIEGSAFVTFSINNTVLKENYMKNRPELNKIIRSIEFVRKDPDAKITSVHIKGFASPEGPYENNVRLAQGRTESLRRYVRDLYSFSDSTVTSSYEAENWTGLRSYVADSLNINLTNRAAILEIIDSPSGYDDKNDAIMRRFPKDYDVLLKEVYPWLRRSDYRVTYEIKEYTTLDEIRKVFAEDPSRLRNVDFYTLASAYPVGSREYCEVYDAAMEVYPNDPELNLNAAYIELDRGNLAKAQTYLYNAGETPQANYGLGILAARRGNYAEALKRFSMAKAGGVKEAADAIKRVEAIRDYTPVTYLVEIQDSSK
;
A
#
# COMPACT_ATOMS: atom_id res chain seq x y z
N MET A 1 -23.67 22.90 11.11
CA MET A 1 -24.31 23.45 9.88
C MET A 1 -23.83 22.64 8.70
N TYR A 2 -24.76 22.04 8.08
CA TYR A 2 -24.76 21.13 6.94
C TYR A 2 -23.99 21.58 5.71
N SER A 3 -23.37 20.66 4.98
CA SER A 3 -23.67 20.47 3.57
C SER A 3 -23.09 19.13 3.04
N ASN A 4 -24.02 18.27 2.65
CA ASN A 4 -23.84 17.07 1.84
C ASN A 4 -23.53 17.40 0.40
N SER A 5 -22.69 16.61 -0.27
CA SER A 5 -22.71 16.44 -1.72
C SER A 5 -22.49 14.96 -2.05
N SER A 6 -23.58 14.32 -2.39
CA SER A 6 -23.67 12.94 -2.85
C SER A 6 -23.20 12.78 -4.29
N LEU A 7 -22.28 11.87 -4.55
CA LEU A 7 -22.01 11.36 -5.90
C LEU A 7 -23.00 10.23 -6.22
N ILE A 8 -23.80 10.46 -7.26
CA ILE A 8 -24.77 9.53 -7.81
C ILE A 8 -24.04 8.54 -8.72
N ALA A 9 -23.94 7.28 -8.29
CA ALA A 9 -23.54 6.18 -9.15
C ALA A 9 -24.78 5.69 -9.91
N MET A 10 -24.79 5.83 -11.23
CA MET A 10 -25.82 5.25 -12.10
C MET A 10 -25.61 3.73 -12.18
N LYS A 11 -26.39 2.97 -11.44
CA LYS A 11 -26.62 1.55 -11.68
C LYS A 11 -27.67 1.41 -12.79
N ARG A 12 -27.29 0.83 -13.93
CA ARG A 12 -28.27 0.32 -14.90
C ARG A 12 -28.91 -0.93 -14.34
N ILE A 13 -30.18 -0.82 -13.98
CA ILE A 13 -31.02 -1.95 -13.57
C ILE A 13 -31.60 -2.58 -14.84
N ALA A 14 -31.21 -3.81 -15.11
CA ALA A 14 -31.91 -4.65 -16.10
C ALA A 14 -33.21 -5.13 -15.45
N THR A 15 -34.34 -4.67 -15.97
CA THR A 15 -35.66 -5.04 -15.51
C THR A 15 -36.04 -6.39 -16.15
N ILE A 16 -36.03 -7.46 -15.38
CA ILE A 16 -36.63 -8.75 -15.81
C ILE A 16 -38.13 -8.62 -15.62
N ILE A 17 -38.88 -8.57 -16.71
CA ILE A 17 -40.35 -8.67 -16.68
C ILE A 17 -40.71 -10.15 -16.79
N SER A 18 -41.10 -10.77 -15.69
CA SER A 18 -41.76 -12.08 -15.74
C SER A 18 -43.27 -11.88 -15.91
N ALA A 19 -43.77 -12.15 -17.12
CA ALA A 19 -45.20 -12.22 -17.39
C ALA A 19 -45.63 -13.68 -17.30
N ALA A 20 -46.40 -14.01 -16.26
CA ALA A 20 -47.16 -15.26 -16.23
C ALA A 20 -48.41 -15.09 -17.10
N ALA A 21 -48.46 -15.75 -18.25
CA ALA A 21 -49.66 -15.83 -19.09
C ALA A 21 -50.28 -17.21 -18.99
N LEU A 22 -51.55 -17.24 -18.64
CA LEU A 22 -52.39 -18.43 -18.65
C LEU A 22 -52.47 -19.01 -20.06
N ALA A 23 -52.15 -20.29 -20.19
CA ALA A 23 -52.24 -21.03 -21.48
C ALA A 23 -53.67 -21.54 -21.72
N MET A 24 -54.25 -21.13 -22.83
CA MET A 24 -55.27 -21.93 -23.52
C MET A 24 -54.59 -22.73 -24.64
N PRO A 25 -54.94 -24.01 -24.87
CA PRO A 25 -54.32 -24.84 -25.89
C PRO A 25 -54.91 -24.54 -27.26
N MET A 26 -54.28 -23.73 -28.07
CA MET A 26 -54.41 -23.82 -29.50
C MET A 26 -53.36 -24.80 -30.04
N ALA A 27 -53.81 -25.84 -30.71
CA ALA A 27 -52.93 -26.76 -31.42
C ALA A 27 -52.23 -26.03 -32.57
N ILE A 28 -51.11 -25.45 -32.27
CA ILE A 28 -50.16 -24.92 -33.26
C ILE A 28 -49.29 -26.12 -33.65
N ALA A 29 -49.28 -26.47 -34.93
CA ALA A 29 -48.36 -27.47 -35.49
C ALA A 29 -46.97 -27.13 -35.01
N ALA A 30 -46.32 -28.08 -34.33
CA ALA A 30 -44.97 -27.93 -33.82
C ALA A 30 -44.04 -27.40 -34.93
N PRO A 31 -43.31 -26.33 -34.73
CA PRO A 31 -42.32 -25.87 -35.71
C PRO A 31 -41.34 -27.02 -35.90
N LYS A 32 -41.12 -27.43 -37.19
CA LYS A 32 -40.05 -28.36 -37.51
C LYS A 32 -38.79 -27.78 -36.91
N THR A 33 -38.29 -28.41 -35.86
CA THR A 33 -37.01 -28.07 -35.21
C THR A 33 -35.94 -28.08 -36.29
N ILE A 34 -35.30 -26.95 -36.52
CA ILE A 34 -34.06 -26.92 -37.27
C ILE A 34 -33.04 -27.58 -36.34
N ASP A 35 -32.51 -28.71 -36.78
CA ASP A 35 -31.49 -29.43 -36.02
C ASP A 35 -30.27 -28.55 -35.96
N SER A 36 -29.86 -28.20 -34.73
CA SER A 36 -28.67 -27.38 -34.49
C SER A 36 -27.36 -28.04 -34.94
N SER A 37 -27.39 -29.35 -35.18
CA SER A 37 -26.31 -30.10 -35.80
C SER A 37 -26.02 -29.72 -37.25
N CYS A 38 -26.85 -28.86 -37.87
CA CYS A 38 -26.76 -28.48 -39.28
C CYS A 38 -26.06 -27.14 -39.53
N ILE A 39 -25.52 -26.48 -38.52
CA ILE A 39 -24.75 -25.26 -38.71
C ILE A 39 -23.30 -25.64 -39.01
N LYS A 40 -22.93 -25.54 -40.30
CA LYS A 40 -21.58 -25.80 -40.78
C LYS A 40 -20.93 -24.48 -41.13
N LEU A 41 -19.94 -24.11 -40.36
CA LEU A 41 -19.00 -23.07 -40.74
C LEU A 41 -18.06 -23.66 -41.80
N HIS A 42 -17.74 -22.90 -42.83
CA HIS A 42 -16.72 -23.27 -43.81
C HIS A 42 -15.34 -22.91 -43.30
N ASP A 43 -15.21 -21.73 -42.75
CA ASP A 43 -13.99 -21.22 -42.10
C ASP A 43 -14.35 -20.22 -41.02
N LEU A 44 -13.52 -20.16 -39.96
CA LEU A 44 -13.56 -19.15 -38.94
C LEU A 44 -12.14 -18.83 -38.52
N SER A 45 -11.72 -17.58 -38.72
CA SER A 45 -10.42 -17.11 -38.30
C SER A 45 -10.55 -15.88 -37.41
N VAL A 46 -9.68 -15.81 -36.40
CA VAL A 46 -9.54 -14.66 -35.56
C VAL A 46 -8.04 -14.23 -35.57
N GLU A 47 -7.80 -13.03 -36.02
CA GLU A 47 -6.46 -12.44 -36.03
C GLU A 47 -6.38 -11.32 -35.00
N VAL A 48 -5.46 -11.42 -34.06
CA VAL A 48 -5.24 -10.39 -33.05
C VAL A 48 -3.93 -9.67 -33.36
N ASP A 49 -4.03 -8.36 -33.63
CA ASP A 49 -2.88 -7.47 -33.82
C ASP A 49 -2.81 -6.54 -32.59
N GLU A 50 -2.06 -6.98 -31.58
CA GLU A 50 -1.88 -6.21 -30.33
C GLU A 50 -1.16 -4.89 -30.56
N GLN A 51 -0.28 -4.80 -31.57
CA GLN A 51 0.44 -3.55 -31.86
C GLN A 51 -0.49 -2.47 -32.37
N LYS A 52 -1.47 -2.86 -33.18
CA LYS A 52 -2.49 -1.93 -33.67
C LYS A 52 -3.67 -1.81 -32.72
N GLY A 53 -3.78 -2.69 -31.74
CA GLY A 53 -4.90 -2.74 -30.80
C GLY A 53 -6.21 -3.17 -31.47
N ASN A 54 -6.15 -4.03 -32.50
CA ASN A 54 -7.28 -4.50 -33.26
C ASN A 54 -7.38 -6.02 -33.22
N MET A 55 -8.61 -6.52 -33.27
CA MET A 55 -8.91 -7.93 -33.51
C MET A 55 -9.79 -8.00 -34.76
N HIS A 56 -9.36 -8.81 -35.74
CA HIS A 56 -10.08 -9.07 -36.96
C HIS A 56 -10.74 -10.45 -36.88
N VAL A 57 -12.05 -10.50 -37.07
CA VAL A 57 -12.81 -11.75 -37.05
C VAL A 57 -13.37 -11.96 -38.44
N SER A 58 -13.11 -13.13 -39.03
CA SER A 58 -13.60 -13.54 -40.34
C SER A 58 -14.37 -14.84 -40.19
N ILE A 59 -15.62 -14.83 -40.65
CA ILE A 59 -16.53 -15.98 -40.61
C ILE A 59 -16.96 -16.28 -42.04
N ASP A 60 -16.69 -17.49 -42.52
CA ASP A 60 -17.13 -17.98 -43.83
C ASP A 60 -18.13 -19.14 -43.67
N ILE A 61 -19.29 -18.99 -44.25
CA ILE A 61 -20.34 -20.02 -44.27
C ILE A 61 -20.80 -20.35 -45.71
N ASP A 62 -21.17 -21.59 -45.94
CA ASP A 62 -21.81 -21.97 -47.20
C ASP A 62 -23.35 -21.92 -47.06
N PRO A 63 -24.02 -20.88 -47.57
CA PRO A 63 -25.48 -20.75 -47.47
C PRO A 63 -26.27 -21.91 -48.09
N SER A 64 -25.66 -22.72 -48.98
CA SER A 64 -26.30 -23.87 -49.59
C SER A 64 -26.61 -25.00 -48.61
N GLN A 65 -25.88 -25.04 -47.50
CA GLN A 65 -26.05 -26.05 -46.45
C GLN A 65 -27.31 -25.80 -45.60
N TYR A 66 -27.88 -24.58 -45.68
CA TYR A 66 -28.99 -24.16 -44.81
C TYR A 66 -30.35 -24.29 -45.53
N LYS A 67 -31.26 -25.02 -44.93
CA LYS A 67 -32.66 -25.17 -45.40
C LYS A 67 -33.57 -24.25 -44.58
N VAL A 68 -33.77 -23.03 -45.04
CA VAL A 68 -34.62 -22.03 -44.40
C VAL A 68 -35.93 -21.89 -45.16
N GLY A 69 -37.08 -21.85 -44.46
CA GLY A 69 -38.39 -21.64 -45.07
C GLY A 69 -38.48 -20.32 -45.85
N ARG A 70 -39.31 -20.25 -46.89
CA ARG A 70 -39.35 -19.09 -47.81
C ARG A 70 -39.54 -17.73 -47.13
N GLU A 71 -40.36 -17.68 -46.06
CA GLU A 71 -40.70 -16.46 -45.27
C GLU A 71 -39.89 -16.37 -43.99
N ARG A 72 -38.93 -17.25 -43.77
CA ARG A 72 -38.11 -17.31 -42.54
C ARG A 72 -36.68 -16.89 -42.81
N GLU A 73 -36.01 -16.58 -41.71
CA GLU A 73 -34.59 -16.32 -41.69
C GLU A 73 -33.94 -16.99 -40.48
N LEU A 74 -32.68 -17.27 -40.61
CA LEU A 74 -31.77 -17.70 -39.56
C LEU A 74 -30.80 -16.55 -39.33
N ILE A 75 -30.69 -16.13 -38.08
CA ILE A 75 -29.81 -15.04 -37.66
C ILE A 75 -28.71 -15.66 -36.81
N LEU A 76 -27.47 -15.52 -37.25
CA LEU A 76 -26.27 -15.96 -36.55
C LEU A 76 -25.59 -14.74 -35.96
N VAL A 77 -25.47 -14.67 -34.63
CA VAL A 77 -24.80 -13.58 -33.95
C VAL A 77 -23.52 -14.11 -33.31
N PRO A 78 -22.35 -13.76 -33.84
CA PRO A 78 -21.09 -14.08 -33.18
C PRO A 78 -20.96 -13.23 -31.91
N VAL A 79 -20.59 -13.87 -30.81
CA VAL A 79 -20.43 -13.19 -29.50
C VAL A 79 -19.11 -13.63 -28.90
N LEU A 80 -18.22 -12.70 -28.69
CA LEU A 80 -17.01 -12.91 -27.89
C LEU A 80 -17.40 -12.86 -26.42
N VAL A 81 -17.00 -13.86 -25.63
CA VAL A 81 -17.36 -13.99 -24.24
C VAL A 81 -16.09 -14.24 -23.44
N SER A 82 -15.83 -13.45 -22.40
CA SER A 82 -14.73 -13.70 -21.49
C SER A 82 -14.92 -15.03 -20.74
N ASP A 83 -13.84 -15.71 -20.39
CA ASP A 83 -13.88 -17.02 -19.72
C ASP A 83 -14.61 -16.97 -18.37
N ASN A 84 -14.53 -15.85 -17.68
CA ASN A 84 -15.28 -15.60 -16.43
C ASN A 84 -16.73 -15.14 -16.68
N ARG A 85 -17.13 -14.96 -17.95
CA ARG A 85 -18.46 -14.46 -18.38
C ARG A 85 -18.85 -13.08 -17.84
N ALA A 86 -17.88 -12.27 -17.41
CA ALA A 86 -18.13 -10.92 -16.93
C ALA A 86 -18.32 -9.91 -18.06
N ASP A 87 -17.60 -10.13 -19.16
CA ASP A 87 -17.59 -9.26 -20.33
C ASP A 87 -17.97 -10.03 -21.58
N SER A 88 -18.67 -9.36 -22.51
CA SER A 88 -19.04 -9.91 -23.81
C SER A 88 -19.19 -8.81 -24.85
N LEU A 89 -18.86 -9.15 -26.10
CA LEU A 89 -19.01 -8.29 -27.26
C LEU A 89 -19.81 -9.01 -28.35
N GLU A 90 -20.96 -8.47 -28.69
CA GLU A 90 -21.76 -8.97 -29.83
C GLU A 90 -21.24 -8.32 -31.12
N MET A 91 -21.00 -9.17 -32.14
CA MET A 91 -20.56 -8.76 -33.46
C MET A 91 -21.75 -8.67 -34.42
N LYS A 92 -21.47 -8.18 -35.62
CA LYS A 92 -22.51 -8.08 -36.67
C LYS A 92 -23.15 -9.41 -36.94
N GLU A 93 -24.47 -9.38 -36.95
CA GLU A 93 -25.28 -10.55 -37.30
C GLU A 93 -25.12 -10.98 -38.74
N ILE A 94 -25.16 -12.29 -38.98
CA ILE A 94 -25.17 -12.91 -40.29
C ILE A 94 -26.57 -13.46 -40.54
N ILE A 95 -27.27 -12.96 -41.57
CA ILE A 95 -28.65 -13.34 -41.85
C ILE A 95 -28.69 -14.28 -43.03
N ILE A 96 -29.17 -15.52 -42.83
CA ILE A 96 -29.44 -16.50 -43.89
C ILE A 96 -30.94 -16.52 -44.14
N ALA A 97 -31.37 -15.83 -45.16
CA ALA A 97 -32.76 -15.61 -45.45
C ALA A 97 -33.33 -16.61 -46.49
N GLY A 98 -34.55 -17.08 -46.26
CA GLY A 98 -35.30 -17.81 -47.25
C GLY A 98 -35.66 -16.94 -48.48
N ARG A 99 -36.07 -17.53 -49.60
CA ARG A 99 -36.19 -16.81 -50.86
C ARG A 99 -37.01 -15.53 -50.80
N ASN A 100 -38.17 -15.54 -50.15
CA ASN A 100 -39.06 -14.36 -50.14
C ASN A 100 -38.53 -13.30 -49.19
N ARG A 101 -37.99 -13.74 -48.05
CA ARG A 101 -37.35 -12.86 -47.06
C ARG A 101 -36.11 -12.16 -47.64
N TRP A 102 -35.28 -12.92 -48.37
CA TRP A 102 -34.13 -12.38 -49.08
C TRP A 102 -34.54 -11.33 -50.13
N LEU A 103 -35.64 -11.60 -50.92
CA LEU A 103 -36.15 -10.62 -51.87
C LEU A 103 -36.70 -9.34 -51.21
N GLN A 104 -37.23 -9.44 -49.98
CA GLN A 104 -37.61 -8.26 -49.19
C GLN A 104 -36.41 -7.40 -48.82
N TYR A 105 -35.34 -8.03 -48.35
CA TYR A 105 -34.08 -7.32 -48.05
C TYR A 105 -33.48 -6.67 -49.30
N GLN A 106 -33.45 -7.40 -50.42
CA GLN A 106 -32.93 -6.83 -51.68
C GLN A 106 -33.73 -5.60 -52.17
N ARG A 107 -35.03 -5.56 -51.90
CA ARG A 107 -35.84 -4.39 -52.22
C ARG A 107 -35.62 -3.23 -51.27
N ALA A 108 -35.42 -3.52 -49.99
CA ALA A 108 -35.03 -2.53 -48.98
C ALA A 108 -33.63 -2.00 -49.26
N ASP A 109 -32.70 -2.88 -49.64
CA ASP A 109 -31.31 -2.56 -49.98
C ASP A 109 -31.20 -1.55 -51.13
N MET A 110 -32.08 -1.69 -52.13
CA MET A 110 -32.16 -0.71 -53.21
C MET A 110 -32.62 0.67 -52.77
N LEU A 111 -33.26 0.77 -51.58
CA LEU A 111 -33.77 2.01 -51.06
C LEU A 111 -32.84 2.65 -50.02
N ASP A 112 -32.18 1.85 -49.16
CA ASP A 112 -31.50 2.34 -47.97
C ASP A 112 -30.06 1.81 -47.80
N ASN A 113 -29.49 1.05 -48.73
CA ASN A 113 -28.15 0.45 -48.66
C ASN A 113 -27.87 -0.35 -47.38
N PRO A 114 -28.69 -1.29 -46.93
CA PRO A 114 -28.45 -2.13 -45.80
C PRO A 114 -27.34 -3.14 -46.11
N GLY A 115 -26.54 -3.42 -45.13
CA GLY A 115 -25.22 -4.07 -45.19
C GLY A 115 -25.17 -5.44 -45.84
N SER A 116 -23.93 -5.82 -46.16
CA SER A 116 -23.45 -6.98 -46.89
C SER A 116 -23.62 -8.35 -46.18
N ASN A 117 -24.34 -8.43 -45.04
CA ASN A 117 -24.37 -9.63 -44.19
C ASN A 117 -25.62 -10.49 -44.37
N ILE A 118 -26.40 -10.28 -45.48
CA ILE A 118 -27.65 -10.98 -45.74
C ILE A 118 -27.50 -11.92 -46.93
N PHE A 119 -27.59 -13.20 -46.69
CA PHE A 119 -27.33 -14.25 -47.67
C PHE A 119 -28.60 -15.05 -47.95
N ARG A 120 -28.73 -15.57 -49.20
CA ARG A 120 -29.84 -16.40 -49.57
C ARG A 120 -29.57 -17.87 -49.26
N ALA A 121 -30.42 -18.49 -48.43
CA ALA A 121 -30.36 -19.91 -48.12
C ALA A 121 -30.52 -20.78 -49.40
N GLY A 122 -29.77 -21.87 -49.44
CA GLY A 122 -29.78 -22.80 -50.56
C GLY A 122 -29.05 -22.35 -51.83
N LYS A 123 -28.39 -21.19 -51.82
CA LYS A 123 -27.54 -20.71 -52.92
C LYS A 123 -26.10 -21.14 -52.65
N LYS A 124 -25.48 -21.83 -53.61
CA LYS A 124 -24.05 -22.20 -53.55
C LYS A 124 -23.18 -20.94 -53.58
N GLY A 125 -22.17 -20.91 -52.73
CA GLY A 125 -21.18 -19.83 -52.65
C GLY A 125 -20.71 -19.64 -51.24
N HIS A 126 -19.76 -18.72 -51.05
CA HIS A 126 -19.22 -18.33 -49.77
C HIS A 126 -19.93 -17.09 -49.28
N ALA A 127 -20.27 -17.07 -48.00
CA ALA A 127 -20.82 -15.93 -47.29
C ALA A 127 -19.79 -15.52 -46.22
N LYS A 128 -18.82 -14.73 -46.65
CA LYS A 128 -17.76 -14.23 -45.79
C LYS A 128 -18.20 -12.94 -45.13
N VAL A 129 -18.11 -12.90 -43.80
CA VAL A 129 -18.36 -11.71 -43.00
C VAL A 129 -17.12 -11.42 -42.19
N GLU A 130 -16.63 -10.19 -42.31
CA GLU A 130 -15.42 -9.73 -41.64
C GLU A 130 -15.79 -8.55 -40.78
N GLU A 131 -15.21 -8.50 -39.57
CA GLU A 131 -15.38 -7.40 -38.64
C GLU A 131 -14.08 -7.11 -37.89
N ASP A 132 -13.71 -5.82 -37.86
CA ASP A 132 -12.62 -5.32 -37.08
C ASP A 132 -13.17 -4.72 -35.79
N VAL A 133 -12.71 -5.23 -34.66
CA VAL A 133 -13.06 -4.71 -33.34
C VAL A 133 -11.82 -4.21 -32.63
N ARG A 134 -11.98 -3.19 -31.76
CA ARG A 134 -10.90 -2.73 -30.92
C ARG A 134 -10.57 -3.82 -29.91
N PHE A 135 -9.31 -4.25 -29.88
CA PHE A 135 -8.85 -5.24 -28.93
C PHE A 135 -8.78 -4.64 -27.52
N GLU A 136 -9.42 -5.29 -26.56
CA GLU A 136 -9.38 -4.96 -25.13
C GLU A 136 -8.72 -6.10 -24.35
N PRO A 137 -8.05 -5.81 -23.20
CA PRO A 137 -7.29 -6.82 -22.45
C PRO A 137 -8.07 -8.07 -22.06
N TRP A 138 -9.37 -7.95 -21.76
CA TRP A 138 -10.21 -9.09 -21.39
C TRP A 138 -10.44 -10.07 -22.55
N MET A 139 -10.27 -9.62 -23.81
CA MET A 139 -10.42 -10.44 -24.99
C MET A 139 -9.27 -11.45 -25.16
N ALA A 140 -8.16 -11.26 -24.42
CA ALA A 140 -7.05 -12.21 -24.43
C ALA A 140 -7.41 -13.56 -23.80
N ASP A 141 -8.37 -13.55 -22.84
CA ASP A 141 -8.87 -14.73 -22.15
C ASP A 141 -10.37 -14.86 -22.45
N SER A 142 -10.70 -15.13 -23.69
CA SER A 142 -12.08 -15.19 -24.18
C SER A 142 -12.27 -16.28 -25.23
N HIS A 143 -13.51 -16.61 -25.48
CA HIS A 143 -13.91 -17.53 -26.54
C HIS A 143 -15.03 -16.93 -27.38
N LEU A 144 -15.12 -17.34 -28.66
CA LEU A 144 -16.17 -16.92 -29.58
C LEU A 144 -17.33 -17.91 -29.54
N GLU A 145 -18.51 -17.44 -29.16
CA GLU A 145 -19.77 -18.20 -29.24
C GLU A 145 -20.59 -17.72 -30.44
N LEU A 146 -21.33 -18.65 -31.08
CA LEU A 146 -22.26 -18.30 -32.13
C LEU A 146 -23.70 -18.50 -31.64
N ARG A 147 -24.43 -17.42 -31.42
CA ARG A 147 -25.84 -17.47 -31.04
C ARG A 147 -26.72 -17.59 -32.29
N VAL A 148 -27.64 -18.53 -32.26
CA VAL A 148 -28.51 -18.81 -33.39
C VAL A 148 -29.95 -18.48 -33.07
N MET A 149 -30.53 -17.56 -33.83
CA MET A 149 -31.92 -17.16 -33.69
C MET A 149 -32.67 -17.42 -34.98
N SER A 150 -33.98 -17.65 -34.88
CA SER A 150 -34.87 -17.75 -36.03
C SER A 150 -35.96 -16.70 -35.97
N ALA A 151 -36.23 -16.07 -37.10
CA ALA A 151 -37.33 -15.13 -37.21
C ALA A 151 -38.19 -15.40 -38.46
N ASN A 152 -39.41 -14.90 -38.46
CA ASN A 152 -40.28 -14.80 -39.63
C ASN A 152 -40.67 -13.34 -39.88
N CYS A 153 -41.41 -13.08 -40.94
CA CYS A 153 -41.75 -11.69 -41.32
C CYS A 153 -42.61 -10.93 -40.31
N CYS A 154 -43.14 -11.57 -39.29
CA CYS A 154 -44.14 -10.96 -38.38
C CYS A 154 -43.81 -11.17 -36.89
N ASP A 155 -42.82 -11.98 -36.56
CA ASP A 155 -42.46 -12.30 -35.21
C ASP A 155 -41.07 -11.71 -34.84
N SER A 156 -40.91 -11.36 -33.59
CA SER A 156 -39.57 -11.00 -33.05
C SER A 156 -38.61 -12.21 -33.13
N PRO A 157 -37.33 -12.02 -33.37
CA PRO A 157 -36.34 -13.10 -33.35
C PRO A 157 -36.43 -13.88 -32.06
N SER A 158 -36.47 -15.20 -32.13
CA SER A 158 -36.49 -16.11 -30.99
C SER A 158 -35.29 -17.05 -31.04
N LEU A 159 -34.64 -17.25 -29.91
CA LEU A 159 -33.56 -18.25 -29.79
C LEU A 159 -34.14 -19.63 -30.17
N LEU A 160 -33.43 -20.38 -30.99
CA LEU A 160 -33.82 -21.75 -31.30
C LEU A 160 -33.67 -22.60 -30.02
N ALA A 161 -34.77 -23.16 -29.55
CA ALA A 161 -34.76 -24.05 -28.39
C ALA A 161 -33.86 -25.27 -28.71
N GLY A 162 -32.84 -25.47 -27.85
CA GLY A 162 -31.88 -26.57 -27.98
C GLY A 162 -30.49 -26.17 -28.46
N THR A 163 -30.25 -24.90 -28.81
CA THR A 163 -28.89 -24.39 -28.96
C THR A 163 -28.36 -24.06 -27.58
N SER A 164 -27.82 -25.07 -26.90
CA SER A 164 -26.92 -24.84 -25.79
C SER A 164 -25.71 -24.06 -26.31
N PRO A 165 -25.12 -23.14 -25.54
CA PRO A 165 -23.86 -22.51 -25.92
C PRO A 165 -22.74 -23.52 -26.21
N SER A 166 -22.94 -24.77 -25.83
CA SER A 166 -22.04 -25.92 -26.03
C SER A 166 -22.40 -26.81 -27.22
N GLY A 167 -23.37 -26.43 -28.06
CA GLY A 167 -23.74 -27.22 -29.25
C GLY A 167 -22.82 -26.90 -30.41
N ASN A 168 -21.80 -27.70 -30.64
CA ASN A 168 -21.01 -27.97 -31.87
C ASN A 168 -20.69 -26.83 -32.87
N VAL A 169 -20.74 -25.61 -32.47
CA VAL A 169 -20.08 -24.48 -33.14
C VAL A 169 -18.74 -24.29 -32.47
N GLY A 170 -17.68 -24.40 -33.23
CA GLY A 170 -16.35 -24.37 -32.69
C GLY A 170 -16.15 -23.18 -31.75
N ILE A 171 -15.75 -23.49 -30.52
CA ILE A 171 -15.27 -22.48 -29.55
C ILE A 171 -13.84 -22.20 -29.96
N VAL A 172 -13.52 -20.93 -30.18
CA VAL A 172 -12.17 -20.49 -30.45
C VAL A 172 -11.66 -19.85 -29.17
N ASP A 173 -10.79 -20.54 -28.47
CA ASP A 173 -10.10 -19.99 -27.32
C ASP A 173 -9.04 -18.99 -27.81
N ILE A 174 -9.15 -17.75 -27.38
CA ILE A 174 -8.17 -16.70 -27.67
C ILE A 174 -7.29 -16.55 -26.45
N ALA A 175 -6.34 -17.47 -26.27
CA ALA A 175 -5.35 -17.40 -25.22
C ALA A 175 -4.05 -16.83 -25.78
N LEU A 176 -3.66 -15.64 -25.36
CA LEU A 176 -2.39 -15.03 -25.74
C LEU A 176 -1.34 -15.30 -24.65
N GLU A 177 -0.35 -16.09 -25.01
CA GLU A 177 0.81 -16.33 -24.12
C GLU A 177 1.71 -15.09 -24.07
N ARG A 178 1.39 -14.16 -23.19
CA ARG A 178 2.24 -13.00 -22.91
C ARG A 178 3.23 -13.34 -21.81
N PRO A 179 4.52 -13.05 -22.00
CA PRO A 179 5.47 -13.20 -20.91
C PRO A 179 5.13 -12.25 -19.77
N GLN A 180 5.06 -12.80 -18.55
CA GLN A 180 4.73 -12.05 -17.35
C GLN A 180 5.90 -12.05 -16.38
N LEU A 181 6.07 -10.95 -15.65
CA LEU A 181 7.01 -10.90 -14.53
C LEU A 181 6.34 -11.51 -13.29
N VAL A 182 6.59 -12.80 -13.07
CA VAL A 182 6.34 -13.45 -11.79
C VAL A 182 7.58 -13.22 -10.93
N ALA A 183 7.44 -12.49 -9.84
CA ALA A 183 8.55 -12.17 -8.94
C ALA A 183 8.54 -13.10 -7.73
N ASP A 184 9.66 -13.73 -7.45
CA ASP A 184 9.89 -14.50 -6.23
C ASP A 184 10.40 -13.51 -5.17
N TYR A 185 9.61 -13.19 -4.16
CA TYR A 185 10.00 -12.26 -3.10
C TYR A 185 10.94 -12.93 -2.09
N ILE A 186 12.03 -12.23 -1.75
CA ILE A 186 13.08 -12.72 -0.87
C ILE A 186 12.98 -12.03 0.47
N TYR A 187 12.24 -12.62 1.40
CA TYR A 187 12.11 -12.08 2.75
C TYR A 187 13.36 -12.35 3.57
N ALA A 188 13.85 -11.32 4.26
CA ALA A 188 15.04 -11.36 5.09
C ALA A 188 14.68 -11.40 6.57
N SER A 189 15.41 -12.23 7.35
CA SER A 189 15.37 -12.15 8.81
C SER A 189 16.14 -10.92 9.25
N PRO A 190 15.56 -10.00 10.05
CA PRO A 190 16.30 -8.85 10.56
C PRO A 190 17.45 -9.28 11.48
N VAL A 191 18.50 -8.47 11.52
CA VAL A 191 19.55 -8.61 12.53
C VAL A 191 18.95 -8.18 13.87
N ASP A 192 19.14 -9.01 14.92
CA ASP A 192 18.65 -8.68 16.26
C ASP A 192 19.24 -7.36 16.76
N ALA A 193 18.38 -6.36 16.93
CA ALA A 193 18.75 -5.04 17.42
C ALA A 193 19.05 -5.03 18.95
N GLY A 194 18.89 -6.18 19.60
CA GLY A 194 19.03 -6.34 21.06
C GLY A 194 17.77 -5.96 21.83
N PRO A 195 17.86 -5.79 23.14
CA PRO A 195 16.70 -5.56 23.99
C PRO A 195 16.04 -4.20 23.68
N VAL A 196 14.73 -4.16 23.82
CA VAL A 196 13.94 -2.92 23.65
C VAL A 196 14.25 -1.99 24.83
N VAL A 197 14.91 -0.87 24.56
CA VAL A 197 15.24 0.15 25.56
C VAL A 197 14.27 1.32 25.43
N LYS A 198 13.64 1.68 26.54
CA LYS A 198 12.73 2.82 26.64
C LYS A 198 13.20 3.83 27.68
N ASN A 199 12.78 5.08 27.50
CA ASN A 199 13.10 6.17 28.40
C ASN A 199 11.85 6.90 28.87
N ILE A 200 11.84 7.30 30.14
CA ILE A 200 10.89 8.29 30.67
C ILE A 200 11.72 9.50 31.09
N GLU A 201 11.40 10.64 30.53
CA GLU A 201 12.12 11.89 30.81
C GLU A 201 11.19 12.91 31.49
N GLY A 202 11.77 13.78 32.30
CA GLY A 202 11.03 14.86 32.89
C GLY A 202 11.95 15.86 33.61
N SER A 203 11.33 16.92 34.12
CA SER A 203 12.01 17.96 34.90
C SER A 203 11.35 18.13 36.25
N ALA A 204 12.17 18.27 37.30
CA ALA A 204 11.77 18.56 38.67
C ALA A 204 12.43 19.88 39.17
N PHE A 205 11.60 20.75 39.73
CA PHE A 205 12.05 22.07 40.26
C PHE A 205 12.27 21.99 41.75
N VAL A 206 13.28 21.20 42.13
CA VAL A 206 13.62 21.00 43.57
C VAL A 206 14.31 22.25 44.13
N THR A 207 13.71 22.80 45.18
CA THR A 207 14.19 24.02 45.83
C THR A 207 15.11 23.70 47.02
N PHE A 208 16.20 24.43 47.12
CA PHE A 208 17.16 24.34 48.21
C PHE A 208 17.19 25.65 48.98
N SER A 209 17.57 25.61 50.28
CA SER A 209 17.80 26.81 51.03
C SER A 209 18.95 27.61 50.38
N ILE A 210 18.98 28.92 50.62
CA ILE A 210 20.00 29.82 50.04
C ILE A 210 21.39 29.28 50.37
N ASN A 211 22.24 29.21 49.36
CA ASN A 211 23.63 28.73 49.43
C ASN A 211 23.81 27.34 50.07
N ASN A 212 22.78 26.48 49.97
CA ASN A 212 22.76 25.16 50.58
C ASN A 212 22.51 24.08 49.53
N THR A 213 23.02 22.88 49.76
CA THR A 213 22.92 21.71 48.92
C THR A 213 22.15 20.53 49.56
N VAL A 214 21.72 20.69 50.82
CA VAL A 214 21.01 19.67 51.56
C VAL A 214 19.53 19.62 51.09
N LEU A 215 19.12 18.49 50.55
CA LEU A 215 17.75 18.25 50.12
C LEU A 215 16.86 18.08 51.37
N LYS A 216 15.75 18.81 51.40
CA LYS A 216 14.70 18.68 52.40
C LYS A 216 13.36 18.46 51.67
N GLU A 217 12.77 17.29 51.87
CA GLU A 217 11.50 16.90 51.15
C GLU A 217 10.36 17.87 51.41
N ASN A 218 10.22 18.33 52.64
CA ASN A 218 9.12 19.20 53.06
C ASN A 218 9.44 20.70 52.90
N TYR A 219 10.56 21.06 52.25
CA TYR A 219 10.89 22.45 52.01
C TYR A 219 10.13 22.96 50.76
N MET A 220 9.38 24.03 50.96
CA MET A 220 8.57 24.68 49.91
C MET A 220 7.69 23.65 49.13
N LYS A 221 7.92 23.56 47.81
CA LYS A 221 7.16 22.65 46.90
C LYS A 221 7.95 21.38 46.53
N ASN A 222 8.93 20.97 47.33
CA ASN A 222 9.81 19.85 46.97
C ASN A 222 9.05 18.51 46.84
N ARG A 223 8.08 18.24 47.72
CA ARG A 223 7.37 16.97 47.72
C ARG A 223 6.64 16.68 46.39
N PRO A 224 5.83 17.57 45.82
CA PRO A 224 5.26 17.38 44.52
C PRO A 224 6.28 17.27 43.38
N GLU A 225 7.41 17.98 43.47
CA GLU A 225 8.48 17.90 42.47
C GLU A 225 9.23 16.56 42.53
N LEU A 226 9.60 16.09 43.71
CA LEU A 226 10.20 14.78 43.93
C LEU A 226 9.25 13.65 43.48
N ASN A 227 7.93 13.80 43.69
CA ASN A 227 6.93 12.84 43.28
C ASN A 227 6.89 12.66 41.75
N LYS A 228 7.33 13.61 40.95
CA LYS A 228 7.43 13.42 39.49
C LYS A 228 8.44 12.31 39.15
N ILE A 229 9.65 12.39 39.77
CA ILE A 229 10.68 11.36 39.58
C ILE A 229 10.20 10.01 40.12
N ILE A 230 9.62 10.02 41.34
CA ILE A 230 9.10 8.81 41.99
C ILE A 230 8.06 8.14 41.11
N ARG A 231 7.08 8.89 40.58
CA ARG A 231 6.04 8.33 39.70
C ARG A 231 6.60 7.70 38.43
N SER A 232 7.64 8.32 37.84
CA SER A 232 8.30 7.76 36.66
C SER A 232 8.98 6.42 36.96
N ILE A 233 9.66 6.33 38.10
CA ILE A 233 10.29 5.08 38.55
C ILE A 233 9.23 4.02 38.92
N GLU A 234 8.20 4.40 39.70
CA GLU A 234 7.12 3.48 40.07
C GLU A 234 6.31 2.99 38.88
N PHE A 235 6.12 3.82 37.83
CA PHE A 235 5.49 3.40 36.60
C PHE A 235 6.20 2.20 35.98
N VAL A 236 7.54 2.29 35.89
CA VAL A 236 8.35 1.18 35.32
C VAL A 236 8.35 -0.02 36.27
N ARG A 237 8.49 0.20 37.58
CA ARG A 237 8.53 -0.91 38.56
C ARG A 237 7.25 -1.73 38.67
N LYS A 238 6.11 -1.15 38.31
CA LYS A 238 4.82 -1.85 38.26
C LYS A 238 4.69 -2.77 37.06
N ASP A 239 5.52 -2.57 36.05
CA ASP A 239 5.53 -3.43 34.87
C ASP A 239 6.46 -4.64 35.13
N PRO A 240 5.89 -5.88 35.19
CA PRO A 240 6.67 -7.08 35.50
C PRO A 240 7.68 -7.43 34.38
N ASP A 241 7.47 -6.90 33.19
CA ASP A 241 8.31 -7.14 32.02
C ASP A 241 9.36 -6.06 31.82
N ALA A 242 9.40 -5.03 32.68
CA ALA A 242 10.33 -3.92 32.59
C ALA A 242 11.38 -3.94 33.71
N LYS A 243 12.64 -3.69 33.34
CA LYS A 243 13.76 -3.61 34.28
C LYS A 243 14.48 -2.26 34.14
N ILE A 244 14.49 -1.47 35.19
CA ILE A 244 15.26 -0.22 35.21
C ILE A 244 16.75 -0.55 35.10
N THR A 245 17.40 0.00 34.10
CA THR A 245 18.87 -0.12 33.88
C THR A 245 19.63 1.09 34.32
N SER A 246 19.07 2.30 34.20
CA SER A 246 19.69 3.51 34.71
C SER A 246 18.68 4.59 35.06
N VAL A 247 19.05 5.44 36.00
CA VAL A 247 18.40 6.71 36.30
C VAL A 247 19.46 7.81 36.23
N HIS A 248 19.34 8.70 35.28
CA HIS A 248 20.28 9.83 35.15
C HIS A 248 19.61 11.12 35.59
N ILE A 249 20.31 11.92 36.41
CA ILE A 249 19.84 13.20 36.91
C ILE A 249 20.82 14.28 36.50
N LYS A 250 20.36 15.30 35.76
CA LYS A 250 21.16 16.47 35.39
C LYS A 250 20.64 17.71 36.10
N GLY A 251 21.42 18.24 37.01
CA GLY A 251 21.07 19.47 37.74
C GLY A 251 21.58 20.72 37.05
N PHE A 252 20.82 21.81 37.20
CA PHE A 252 21.17 23.12 36.66
C PHE A 252 21.06 24.19 37.69
N ALA A 253 22.00 25.16 37.66
CA ALA A 253 21.83 26.45 38.33
C ALA A 253 21.55 27.56 37.30
N SER A 254 21.13 28.71 37.80
CA SER A 254 20.92 29.93 37.00
C SER A 254 22.19 30.77 36.93
N PRO A 255 22.36 31.60 35.89
CA PRO A 255 23.52 32.47 35.71
C PRO A 255 23.64 33.63 36.70
N GLU A 256 23.06 33.53 37.87
CA GLU A 256 23.18 34.59 38.91
C GLU A 256 24.28 34.26 39.92
N GLY A 257 25.09 35.25 40.21
CA GLY A 257 26.22 35.09 41.12
C GLY A 257 27.47 34.48 40.50
N PRO A 258 28.55 34.33 41.27
CA PRO A 258 29.83 33.86 40.72
C PRO A 258 29.77 32.43 40.23
N TYR A 259 30.37 32.17 39.08
CA TYR A 259 30.41 30.86 38.40
C TYR A 259 30.90 29.74 39.33
N GLU A 260 31.98 29.93 40.05
CA GLU A 260 32.53 28.94 40.98
C GLU A 260 31.55 28.55 42.09
N ASN A 261 30.72 29.48 42.58
CA ASN A 261 29.69 29.16 43.54
C ASN A 261 28.52 28.38 42.86
N ASN A 262 28.18 28.71 41.62
CA ASN A 262 27.19 28.00 40.86
C ASN A 262 27.64 26.55 40.56
N VAL A 263 28.93 26.32 40.25
CA VAL A 263 29.51 24.96 40.14
C VAL A 263 29.28 24.19 41.45
N ARG A 264 29.68 24.72 42.58
CA ARG A 264 29.52 24.06 43.89
C ARG A 264 28.05 23.74 44.21
N LEU A 265 27.15 24.69 43.94
CA LEU A 265 25.71 24.51 44.19
C LEU A 265 25.07 23.52 43.24
N ALA A 266 25.32 23.63 41.96
CA ALA A 266 24.80 22.70 40.97
C ALA A 266 25.24 21.26 41.25
N GLN A 267 26.54 21.04 41.45
CA GLN A 267 27.10 19.74 41.77
C GLN A 267 26.51 19.18 43.08
N GLY A 268 26.55 19.94 44.17
CA GLY A 268 26.12 19.46 45.49
C GLY A 268 24.60 19.20 45.55
N ARG A 269 23.79 20.02 44.89
CA ARG A 269 22.33 19.83 44.81
C ARG A 269 21.96 18.60 43.98
N THR A 270 22.63 18.43 42.87
CA THR A 270 22.42 17.26 41.97
C THR A 270 22.80 15.96 42.69
N GLU A 271 23.94 15.98 43.40
CA GLU A 271 24.39 14.82 44.16
C GLU A 271 23.47 14.50 45.35
N SER A 272 22.87 15.50 45.97
CA SER A 272 21.88 15.28 47.02
C SER A 272 20.61 14.66 46.51
N LEU A 273 20.15 15.05 45.31
CA LEU A 273 18.99 14.44 44.64
C LEU A 273 19.32 13.02 44.16
N ARG A 274 20.52 12.80 43.60
CA ARG A 274 21.00 11.47 43.20
C ARG A 274 20.97 10.49 44.39
N ARG A 275 21.54 10.89 45.52
CA ARG A 275 21.54 10.08 46.76
C ARG A 275 20.13 9.81 47.24
N TYR A 276 19.27 10.81 47.25
CA TYR A 276 17.87 10.64 47.65
C TYR A 276 17.17 9.55 46.82
N VAL A 277 17.25 9.58 45.48
CA VAL A 277 16.65 8.58 44.59
C VAL A 277 17.31 7.22 44.79
N ARG A 278 18.64 7.15 44.87
CA ARG A 278 19.37 5.91 45.11
C ARG A 278 18.92 5.21 46.40
N ASP A 279 18.90 5.96 47.50
CA ASP A 279 18.61 5.43 48.83
C ASP A 279 17.13 5.02 48.95
N LEU A 280 16.21 5.78 48.37
CA LEU A 280 14.79 5.47 48.38
C LEU A 280 14.47 4.12 47.74
N TYR A 281 15.19 3.74 46.71
CA TYR A 281 14.97 2.51 45.96
C TYR A 281 16.05 1.43 46.17
N SER A 282 17.05 1.72 46.99
CA SER A 282 18.22 0.86 47.21
C SER A 282 18.93 0.51 45.90
N PHE A 283 19.00 1.45 44.98
CA PHE A 283 19.72 1.27 43.72
C PHE A 283 21.22 1.26 43.94
N SER A 284 21.98 0.61 43.06
CA SER A 284 23.45 0.73 43.05
C SER A 284 23.90 2.10 42.60
N ASP A 285 25.13 2.47 42.96
CA ASP A 285 25.75 3.73 42.51
C ASP A 285 25.91 3.77 40.97
N SER A 286 26.05 2.62 40.32
CA SER A 286 26.12 2.50 38.87
C SER A 286 24.74 2.72 38.21
N THR A 287 23.65 2.39 38.90
CA THR A 287 22.30 2.55 38.38
C THR A 287 21.85 4.01 38.40
N VAL A 288 22.20 4.78 39.46
CA VAL A 288 21.83 6.20 39.57
C VAL A 288 23.03 7.06 39.33
N THR A 289 23.07 7.69 38.17
CA THR A 289 24.16 8.59 37.76
C THR A 289 23.73 10.05 37.77
N SER A 290 24.67 10.95 37.82
CA SER A 290 24.39 12.38 37.78
C SER A 290 25.40 13.17 36.97
N SER A 291 24.92 14.27 36.39
CA SER A 291 25.73 15.32 35.79
C SER A 291 25.16 16.68 36.19
N TYR A 292 25.94 17.72 36.03
CA TYR A 292 25.48 19.08 36.34
C TYR A 292 25.95 20.07 35.29
N GLU A 293 25.23 21.17 35.21
CA GLU A 293 25.59 22.35 34.43
C GLU A 293 25.58 23.55 35.40
N ALA A 294 26.71 24.18 35.57
CA ALA A 294 26.89 25.24 36.57
C ALA A 294 25.95 26.41 36.31
N GLU A 295 25.74 26.75 35.05
CA GLU A 295 24.86 27.82 34.63
C GLU A 295 24.13 27.43 33.32
N ASN A 296 22.81 27.45 33.35
CA ASN A 296 21.96 27.04 32.23
C ASN A 296 21.82 28.15 31.17
N TRP A 297 22.93 28.46 30.51
CA TRP A 297 22.97 29.47 29.45
C TRP A 297 22.18 29.05 28.21
N THR A 298 22.18 27.78 27.88
CA THR A 298 21.36 27.23 26.78
C THR A 298 19.88 27.43 27.05
N GLY A 299 19.43 27.12 28.27
CA GLY A 299 18.06 27.38 28.68
C GLY A 299 17.73 28.88 28.72
N LEU A 300 18.63 29.73 29.19
CA LEU A 300 18.44 31.17 29.15
C LEU A 300 18.28 31.66 27.71
N ARG A 301 19.17 31.22 26.83
CA ARG A 301 19.10 31.57 25.39
C ARG A 301 17.77 31.22 24.79
N SER A 302 17.28 29.99 24.99
CA SER A 302 15.98 29.54 24.47
C SER A 302 14.84 30.40 25.03
N TYR A 303 14.81 30.68 26.34
CA TYR A 303 13.78 31.56 26.92
C TYR A 303 13.83 32.97 26.32
N VAL A 304 15.01 33.55 26.17
CA VAL A 304 15.16 34.88 25.59
C VAL A 304 14.77 34.89 24.10
N ALA A 305 15.09 33.84 23.33
CA ALA A 305 14.80 33.76 21.92
C ALA A 305 13.29 33.48 21.62
N ASP A 306 12.72 32.49 22.32
CA ASP A 306 11.47 31.88 21.91
C ASP A 306 10.25 32.31 22.72
N SER A 307 10.44 32.87 23.94
CA SER A 307 9.31 33.21 24.78
C SER A 307 8.72 34.59 24.42
N LEU A 308 7.53 34.57 23.80
CA LEU A 308 6.75 35.79 23.53
C LEU A 308 6.15 36.39 24.80
N ASN A 309 6.07 35.63 25.89
CA ASN A 309 5.42 36.04 27.12
C ASN A 309 6.34 36.82 28.07
N ILE A 310 7.63 36.96 27.78
CA ILE A 310 8.58 37.70 28.56
C ILE A 310 8.83 39.08 27.96
N ASN A 311 8.52 40.13 28.72
CA ASN A 311 8.67 41.50 28.24
C ASN A 311 10.10 41.98 28.41
N LEU A 312 10.96 41.67 27.41
CA LEU A 312 12.33 42.15 27.32
C LEU A 312 12.44 43.24 26.25
N THR A 313 12.91 44.44 26.67
CA THR A 313 13.10 45.59 25.78
C THR A 313 14.28 45.39 24.84
N ASN A 314 15.37 44.81 25.35
CA ASN A 314 16.66 44.69 24.66
C ASN A 314 17.00 43.26 24.30
N ARG A 315 15.99 42.45 23.92
CA ARG A 315 16.08 41.01 23.63
C ARG A 315 17.24 40.66 22.68
N ALA A 316 17.35 41.33 21.53
CA ALA A 316 18.39 41.05 20.55
C ALA A 316 19.81 41.29 21.12
N ALA A 317 20.03 42.42 21.82
CA ALA A 317 21.30 42.72 22.41
C ALA A 317 21.67 41.79 23.58
N ILE A 318 20.67 41.26 24.30
CA ILE A 318 20.89 40.23 25.34
C ILE A 318 21.30 38.91 24.67
N LEU A 319 20.68 38.51 23.55
CA LEU A 319 21.09 37.34 22.80
C LEU A 319 22.53 37.45 22.27
N GLU A 320 22.93 38.61 21.77
CA GLU A 320 24.31 38.87 21.34
C GLU A 320 25.31 38.65 22.47
N ILE A 321 24.99 39.10 23.73
CA ILE A 321 25.83 38.86 24.88
C ILE A 321 25.87 37.37 25.24
N ILE A 322 24.72 36.69 25.24
CA ILE A 322 24.64 35.26 25.52
C ILE A 322 25.48 34.45 24.51
N ASP A 323 25.43 34.81 23.25
CA ASP A 323 26.13 34.13 22.16
C ASP A 323 27.61 34.57 22.02
N SER A 324 28.06 35.60 22.78
CA SER A 324 29.44 36.08 22.73
C SER A 324 30.43 35.03 23.30
N PRO A 325 31.70 35.10 22.94
CA PRO A 325 32.72 34.20 23.44
C PRO A 325 33.21 34.57 24.87
N SER A 326 32.62 35.59 25.50
CA SER A 326 33.00 36.09 26.85
C SER A 326 32.79 35.03 27.94
N GLY A 327 33.48 35.18 29.07
CA GLY A 327 33.29 34.35 30.26
C GLY A 327 31.85 34.46 30.81
N TYR A 328 31.43 33.45 31.54
CA TYR A 328 30.03 33.39 32.04
C TYR A 328 29.71 34.54 33.01
N ASP A 329 30.62 34.82 33.95
CA ASP A 329 30.48 35.96 34.88
C ASP A 329 30.46 37.29 34.11
N ASP A 330 31.31 37.44 33.08
CA ASP A 330 31.35 38.65 32.26
C ASP A 330 30.04 38.85 31.49
N LYS A 331 29.43 37.79 30.98
CA LYS A 331 28.13 37.84 30.31
C LYS A 331 27.03 38.29 31.26
N ASN A 332 26.96 37.68 32.44
CA ASN A 332 25.98 38.04 33.46
C ASN A 332 26.12 39.49 33.88
N ASP A 333 27.34 39.94 34.14
CA ASP A 333 27.68 41.30 34.50
C ASP A 333 27.34 42.28 33.36
N ALA A 334 27.59 41.91 32.12
CA ALA A 334 27.27 42.76 30.97
C ALA A 334 25.75 42.95 30.83
N ILE A 335 24.95 41.89 30.99
CA ILE A 335 23.47 41.97 30.92
C ILE A 335 22.98 42.85 32.07
N MET A 336 23.47 42.60 33.32
CA MET A 336 23.08 43.34 34.52
C MET A 336 23.37 44.83 34.40
N ARG A 337 24.58 45.23 33.95
CA ARG A 337 25.01 46.62 33.86
C ARG A 337 24.38 47.36 32.67
N ARG A 338 24.27 46.70 31.53
CA ARG A 338 23.77 47.35 30.30
C ARG A 338 22.27 47.41 30.23
N PHE A 339 21.57 46.37 30.78
CA PHE A 339 20.13 46.20 30.68
C PHE A 339 19.48 45.89 32.05
N PRO A 340 19.62 46.77 33.07
CA PRO A 340 19.20 46.45 34.45
C PRO A 340 17.72 46.15 34.60
N LYS A 341 16.84 46.76 33.76
CA LYS A 341 15.40 46.49 33.77
C LYS A 341 15.09 45.10 33.23
N ASP A 342 15.71 44.74 32.10
CA ASP A 342 15.54 43.39 31.50
C ASP A 342 16.15 42.33 32.43
N TYR A 343 17.30 42.63 33.08
CA TYR A 343 17.92 41.74 34.06
C TYR A 343 16.99 41.45 35.24
N ASP A 344 16.26 42.45 35.74
CA ASP A 344 15.29 42.30 36.83
C ASP A 344 14.11 41.38 36.38
N VAL A 345 13.69 41.48 35.13
CA VAL A 345 12.70 40.53 34.51
C VAL A 345 13.30 39.12 34.44
N LEU A 346 14.54 38.96 33.97
CA LEU A 346 15.20 37.66 33.91
C LEU A 346 15.31 37.01 35.28
N LEU A 347 15.69 37.76 36.31
CA LEU A 347 15.81 37.26 37.70
C LEU A 347 14.48 36.74 38.24
N LYS A 348 13.36 37.42 37.95
CA LYS A 348 12.06 37.12 38.54
C LYS A 348 11.32 36.07 37.74
N GLU A 349 11.39 36.12 36.40
CA GLU A 349 10.53 35.36 35.53
C GLU A 349 11.24 34.19 34.84
N VAL A 350 12.57 34.27 34.61
CA VAL A 350 13.31 33.26 33.83
C VAL A 350 14.23 32.42 34.73
N TYR A 351 15.04 33.01 35.54
CA TYR A 351 16.05 32.30 36.35
C TYR A 351 15.46 31.23 37.28
N PRO A 352 14.25 31.40 37.88
CA PRO A 352 13.63 30.32 38.63
C PRO A 352 13.40 29.03 37.83
N TRP A 353 13.10 29.14 36.51
CA TRP A 353 12.91 28.01 35.63
C TRP A 353 14.22 27.39 35.14
N LEU A 354 15.32 28.11 35.19
CA LEU A 354 16.64 27.58 34.87
C LEU A 354 17.19 26.67 35.97
N ARG A 355 16.75 26.86 37.22
CA ARG A 355 17.14 26.07 38.40
C ARG A 355 16.25 24.84 38.51
N ARG A 356 16.59 23.80 37.73
CA ARG A 356 15.83 22.54 37.67
C ARG A 356 16.76 21.34 37.69
N SER A 357 16.20 20.19 37.85
CA SER A 357 16.85 18.90 37.60
C SER A 357 16.09 18.15 36.59
N ASP A 358 16.71 17.89 35.43
CA ASP A 358 16.16 17.01 34.43
C ASP A 358 16.54 15.58 34.81
N TYR A 359 15.61 14.64 34.59
CA TYR A 359 15.84 13.23 34.88
C TYR A 359 15.42 12.37 33.71
N ARG A 360 16.13 11.23 33.55
CA ARG A 360 15.84 10.19 32.59
C ARG A 360 15.87 8.85 33.31
N VAL A 361 14.80 8.11 33.25
CA VAL A 361 14.67 6.70 33.68
C VAL A 361 14.75 5.82 32.45
N THR A 362 15.84 5.08 32.32
CA THR A 362 16.05 4.12 31.23
C THR A 362 15.71 2.73 31.73
N TYR A 363 14.98 1.97 30.92
CA TYR A 363 14.60 0.62 31.25
C TYR A 363 14.56 -0.26 30.00
N GLU A 364 14.80 -1.53 30.21
CA GLU A 364 14.72 -2.58 29.19
C GLU A 364 13.45 -3.39 29.37
N ILE A 365 12.82 -3.76 28.26
CA ILE A 365 11.74 -4.74 28.22
C ILE A 365 12.37 -6.14 28.11
N LYS A 366 11.84 -7.11 28.83
CA LYS A 366 12.30 -8.50 28.73
C LYS A 366 12.12 -9.04 27.30
N GLU A 367 12.92 -9.99 26.93
CA GLU A 367 12.76 -10.73 25.68
C GLU A 367 11.57 -11.67 25.78
N TYR A 368 10.73 -11.68 24.74
CA TYR A 368 9.65 -12.65 24.61
C TYR A 368 10.14 -13.83 23.80
N THR A 369 10.04 -15.04 24.35
CA THR A 369 10.67 -16.23 23.77
C THR A 369 9.68 -17.17 23.10
N THR A 370 8.39 -17.01 23.38
CA THR A 370 7.35 -17.85 22.78
C THR A 370 6.45 -17.05 21.84
N LEU A 371 5.96 -17.70 20.79
CA LEU A 371 5.07 -17.09 19.83
C LEU A 371 3.77 -16.55 20.48
N ASP A 372 3.28 -17.22 21.52
CA ASP A 372 2.06 -16.80 22.22
C ASP A 372 2.29 -15.53 23.05
N GLU A 373 3.47 -15.38 23.69
CA GLU A 373 3.85 -14.12 24.35
C GLU A 373 3.97 -12.99 23.32
N ILE A 374 4.64 -13.24 22.19
CA ILE A 374 4.80 -12.25 21.12
C ILE A 374 3.43 -11.82 20.59
N ARG A 375 2.51 -12.74 20.32
CA ARG A 375 1.13 -12.42 19.89
C ARG A 375 0.38 -11.56 20.88
N LYS A 376 0.47 -11.92 22.15
CA LYS A 376 -0.19 -11.17 23.22
C LYS A 376 0.35 -9.74 23.28
N VAL A 377 1.66 -9.58 23.30
CA VAL A 377 2.30 -8.26 23.36
C VAL A 377 2.05 -7.46 22.09
N PHE A 378 2.03 -8.09 20.94
CA PHE A 378 1.67 -7.45 19.67
C PHE A 378 0.26 -6.85 19.72
N ALA A 379 -0.69 -7.55 20.31
CA ALA A 379 -2.07 -7.07 20.46
C ALA A 379 -2.22 -5.95 21.51
N GLU A 380 -1.38 -5.93 22.54
CA GLU A 380 -1.44 -4.96 23.64
C GLU A 380 -0.59 -3.71 23.37
N ASP A 381 0.67 -3.87 23.00
CA ASP A 381 1.64 -2.80 22.72
C ASP A 381 2.79 -3.30 21.83
N PRO A 382 2.68 -3.21 20.49
CA PRO A 382 3.72 -3.67 19.57
C PRO A 382 5.10 -2.99 19.80
N SER A 383 5.12 -1.78 20.37
CA SER A 383 6.38 -1.06 20.64
C SER A 383 7.27 -1.72 21.69
N ARG A 384 6.80 -2.78 22.32
CA ARG A 384 7.56 -3.60 23.29
C ARG A 384 8.30 -4.77 22.64
N LEU A 385 7.98 -5.09 21.37
CA LEU A 385 8.61 -6.16 20.61
C LEU A 385 9.93 -5.70 19.99
N ARG A 386 10.89 -6.62 19.91
CA ARG A 386 12.11 -6.42 19.13
C ARG A 386 11.81 -6.56 17.63
N ASN A 387 12.70 -6.05 16.79
CA ASN A 387 12.58 -6.20 15.34
C ASN A 387 12.47 -7.66 14.89
N VAL A 388 13.24 -8.58 15.50
CA VAL A 388 13.20 -10.03 15.22
C VAL A 388 11.88 -10.69 15.64
N ASP A 389 11.20 -10.13 16.64
CA ASP A 389 9.92 -10.66 17.12
C ASP A 389 8.80 -10.42 16.08
N PHE A 390 8.83 -9.30 15.36
CA PHE A 390 7.92 -9.04 14.23
C PHE A 390 8.13 -10.05 13.10
N TYR A 391 9.38 -10.34 12.74
CA TYR A 391 9.68 -11.35 11.73
C TYR A 391 9.21 -12.75 12.17
N THR A 392 9.46 -13.10 13.43
CA THR A 392 9.02 -14.37 14.03
C THR A 392 7.49 -14.48 14.00
N LEU A 393 6.79 -13.42 14.37
CA LEU A 393 5.33 -13.38 14.36
C LEU A 393 4.77 -13.46 12.94
N ALA A 394 5.31 -12.69 12.01
CA ALA A 394 4.90 -12.73 10.61
C ALA A 394 5.07 -14.12 10.00
N SER A 395 6.20 -14.80 10.32
CA SER A 395 6.49 -16.15 9.82
C SER A 395 5.48 -17.22 10.28
N ALA A 396 4.66 -16.92 11.27
CA ALA A 396 3.57 -17.81 11.72
C ALA A 396 2.28 -17.69 10.88
N TYR A 397 2.24 -16.76 9.94
CA TYR A 397 1.10 -16.53 9.03
C TYR A 397 1.49 -16.82 7.58
N PRO A 398 0.53 -17.21 6.72
CA PRO A 398 0.79 -17.32 5.30
C PRO A 398 1.27 -15.99 4.72
N VAL A 399 2.29 -16.04 3.89
CA VAL A 399 2.81 -14.84 3.20
C VAL A 399 1.69 -14.18 2.40
N GLY A 400 1.56 -12.85 2.55
CA GLY A 400 0.50 -12.07 1.89
C GLY A 400 -0.86 -12.13 2.57
N SER A 401 -1.04 -12.92 3.63
CA SER A 401 -2.29 -12.88 4.41
C SER A 401 -2.48 -11.52 5.08
N ARG A 402 -3.69 -11.23 5.48
CA ARG A 402 -4.02 -9.99 6.19
C ARG A 402 -3.18 -9.84 7.47
N GLU A 403 -3.09 -10.91 8.27
CA GLU A 403 -2.35 -10.94 9.52
C GLU A 403 -0.83 -10.74 9.28
N TYR A 404 -0.28 -11.39 8.25
CA TYR A 404 1.10 -11.19 7.82
C TYR A 404 1.39 -9.71 7.52
N CYS A 405 0.51 -9.09 6.76
CA CYS A 405 0.65 -7.69 6.36
C CYS A 405 0.49 -6.73 7.56
N GLU A 406 -0.47 -6.98 8.46
CA GLU A 406 -0.68 -6.18 9.68
C GLU A 406 0.54 -6.17 10.60
N VAL A 407 1.26 -7.31 10.69
CA VAL A 407 2.50 -7.40 11.46
C VAL A 407 3.57 -6.47 10.89
N TYR A 408 3.77 -6.47 9.57
CA TYR A 408 4.76 -5.57 8.95
C TYR A 408 4.34 -4.11 8.94
N ASP A 409 3.04 -3.81 8.82
CA ASP A 409 2.55 -2.44 8.96
C ASP A 409 2.90 -1.89 10.36
N ALA A 410 2.68 -2.67 11.43
CA ALA A 410 3.06 -2.30 12.79
C ALA A 410 4.60 -2.26 12.98
N ALA A 411 5.35 -3.18 12.35
CA ALA A 411 6.82 -3.17 12.40
C ALA A 411 7.41 -1.88 11.84
N MET A 412 6.82 -1.33 10.76
CA MET A 412 7.26 -0.06 10.17
C MET A 412 6.95 1.16 11.04
N GLU A 413 5.95 1.10 11.89
CA GLU A 413 5.68 2.15 12.88
C GLU A 413 6.71 2.14 14.01
N VAL A 414 7.15 0.95 14.45
CA VAL A 414 8.09 0.79 15.56
C VAL A 414 9.55 0.91 15.11
N TYR A 415 9.89 0.33 13.96
CA TYR A 415 11.25 0.26 13.41
C TYR A 415 11.32 0.83 11.99
N PRO A 416 11.02 2.13 11.78
CA PRO A 416 10.95 2.72 10.43
C PRO A 416 12.28 2.70 9.66
N ASN A 417 13.40 2.53 10.37
CA ASN A 417 14.75 2.55 9.79
C ASN A 417 15.45 1.19 9.81
N ASP A 418 14.77 0.10 10.19
CA ASP A 418 15.34 -1.25 10.13
C ASP A 418 15.42 -1.72 8.67
N PRO A 419 16.61 -2.06 8.13
CA PRO A 419 16.78 -2.34 6.71
C PRO A 419 16.01 -3.59 6.25
N GLU A 420 16.06 -4.66 7.05
CA GLU A 420 15.44 -5.94 6.70
C GLU A 420 13.92 -5.87 6.80
N LEU A 421 13.38 -5.20 7.81
CA LEU A 421 11.93 -4.97 7.91
C LEU A 421 11.45 -4.06 6.78
N ASN A 422 12.20 -3.03 6.39
CA ASN A 422 11.88 -2.21 5.23
C ASN A 422 11.90 -3.04 3.94
N LEU A 423 12.88 -3.93 3.76
CA LEU A 423 12.93 -4.81 2.60
C LEU A 423 11.67 -5.69 2.51
N ASN A 424 11.30 -6.33 3.62
CA ASN A 424 10.13 -7.19 3.69
C ASN A 424 8.82 -6.43 3.45
N ALA A 425 8.68 -5.26 4.07
CA ALA A 425 7.53 -4.38 3.85
C ALA A 425 7.45 -3.88 2.40
N ALA A 426 8.59 -3.64 1.75
CA ALA A 426 8.63 -3.27 0.34
C ALA A 426 8.06 -4.35 -0.57
N TYR A 427 8.37 -5.62 -0.32
CA TYR A 427 7.82 -6.72 -1.10
C TYR A 427 6.31 -6.86 -0.93
N ILE A 428 5.80 -6.64 0.28
CA ILE A 428 4.35 -6.59 0.54
C ILE A 428 3.69 -5.46 -0.28
N GLU A 429 4.29 -4.28 -0.27
CA GLU A 429 3.74 -3.15 -1.01
C GLU A 429 3.88 -3.31 -2.54
N LEU A 430 4.92 -4.00 -3.01
CA LEU A 430 5.01 -4.43 -4.41
C LEU A 430 3.87 -5.37 -4.76
N ASP A 431 3.56 -6.34 -3.92
CA ASP A 431 2.47 -7.29 -4.15
C ASP A 431 1.10 -6.59 -4.18
N ARG A 432 0.90 -5.66 -3.27
CA ARG A 432 -0.30 -4.79 -3.23
C ARG A 432 -0.40 -3.79 -4.40
N GLY A 433 0.66 -3.64 -5.21
CA GLY A 433 0.73 -2.66 -6.30
C GLY A 433 1.03 -1.22 -5.85
N ASN A 434 1.36 -0.99 -4.59
CA ASN A 434 1.68 0.33 -4.03
C ASN A 434 3.13 0.75 -4.33
N LEU A 435 3.43 0.97 -5.61
CA LEU A 435 4.78 1.18 -6.11
C LEU A 435 5.52 2.38 -5.48
N ALA A 436 4.80 3.42 -5.06
CA ALA A 436 5.41 4.58 -4.41
C ALA A 436 5.90 4.24 -2.99
N LYS A 437 5.07 3.55 -2.21
CA LYS A 437 5.42 3.14 -0.84
C LYS A 437 6.53 2.08 -0.85
N ALA A 438 6.44 1.11 -1.76
CA ALA A 438 7.49 0.13 -1.99
C ALA A 438 8.84 0.77 -2.30
N GLN A 439 8.86 1.82 -3.13
CA GLN A 439 10.09 2.56 -3.43
C GLN A 439 10.72 3.18 -2.18
N THR A 440 9.91 3.82 -1.34
CA THR A 440 10.39 4.42 -0.08
C THR A 440 11.04 3.37 0.81
N TYR A 441 10.37 2.23 0.99
CA TYR A 441 10.90 1.15 1.80
C TYR A 441 12.16 0.52 1.20
N LEU A 442 12.25 0.34 -0.13
CA LEU A 442 13.46 -0.18 -0.78
C LEU A 442 14.66 0.75 -0.61
N TYR A 443 14.45 2.06 -0.60
CA TYR A 443 15.54 3.02 -0.31
C TYR A 443 15.98 2.95 1.16
N ASN A 444 15.06 2.79 2.09
CA ASN A 444 15.37 2.63 3.51
C ASN A 444 16.08 1.28 3.80
N ALA A 445 15.81 0.23 2.99
CA ALA A 445 16.52 -1.04 3.06
C ALA A 445 18.00 -0.95 2.61
N GLY A 446 18.42 0.18 2.05
CA GLY A 446 19.80 0.45 1.65
C GLY A 446 20.20 -0.21 0.32
N GLU A 447 21.51 -0.18 0.03
CA GLU A 447 22.04 -0.72 -1.23
C GLU A 447 22.47 -2.19 -1.10
N THR A 448 21.61 -3.03 -0.53
CA THR A 448 21.86 -4.46 -0.43
C THR A 448 21.54 -5.18 -1.75
N PRO A 449 22.12 -6.37 -2.01
CA PRO A 449 21.75 -7.16 -3.18
C PRO A 449 20.25 -7.46 -3.24
N GLN A 450 19.62 -7.73 -2.10
CA GLN A 450 18.19 -8.00 -1.99
C GLN A 450 17.36 -6.74 -2.28
N ALA A 451 17.78 -5.57 -1.78
CA ALA A 451 17.13 -4.31 -2.10
C ALA A 451 17.25 -3.96 -3.61
N ASN A 452 18.42 -4.22 -4.22
CA ASN A 452 18.56 -4.08 -5.67
C ASN A 452 17.64 -5.03 -6.44
N TYR A 453 17.41 -6.23 -5.96
CA TYR A 453 16.43 -7.14 -6.53
C TYR A 453 15.00 -6.57 -6.47
N GLY A 454 14.59 -6.06 -5.33
CA GLY A 454 13.30 -5.37 -5.15
C GLY A 454 13.16 -4.13 -6.05
N LEU A 455 14.21 -3.32 -6.18
CA LEU A 455 14.24 -2.17 -7.10
C LEU A 455 14.14 -2.61 -8.57
N GLY A 456 14.68 -3.77 -8.92
CA GLY A 456 14.52 -4.39 -10.22
C GLY A 456 13.07 -4.75 -10.52
N ILE A 457 12.37 -5.38 -9.56
CA ILE A 457 10.93 -5.68 -9.67
C ILE A 457 10.13 -4.38 -9.81
N LEU A 458 10.41 -3.37 -8.99
CA LEU A 458 9.77 -2.07 -9.04
C LEU A 458 9.91 -1.40 -10.41
N ALA A 459 11.13 -1.40 -10.97
CA ALA A 459 11.42 -0.83 -12.26
C ALA A 459 10.68 -1.57 -13.39
N ALA A 460 10.66 -2.90 -13.34
CA ALA A 460 9.95 -3.73 -14.31
C ALA A 460 8.44 -3.50 -14.29
N ARG A 461 7.83 -3.41 -13.10
CA ARG A 461 6.40 -3.08 -12.94
C ARG A 461 6.03 -1.68 -13.44
N ARG A 462 7.00 -0.78 -13.51
CA ARG A 462 6.85 0.56 -14.12
C ARG A 462 7.15 0.59 -15.63
N GLY A 463 7.47 -0.55 -16.24
CA GLY A 463 7.85 -0.64 -17.65
C GLY A 463 9.27 -0.15 -17.95
N ASN A 464 10.06 0.20 -16.92
CA ASN A 464 11.46 0.61 -17.11
C ASN A 464 12.38 -0.62 -17.13
N TYR A 465 12.35 -1.37 -18.22
CA TYR A 465 13.07 -2.63 -18.35
C TYR A 465 14.60 -2.46 -18.34
N ALA A 466 15.11 -1.31 -18.82
CA ALA A 466 16.54 -1.03 -18.80
C ALA A 466 17.06 -0.90 -17.35
N GLU A 467 16.39 -0.15 -16.50
CA GLU A 467 16.74 -0.03 -15.08
C GLU A 467 16.51 -1.36 -14.34
N ALA A 468 15.43 -2.10 -14.68
CA ALA A 468 15.18 -3.41 -14.10
C ALA A 468 16.34 -4.38 -14.34
N LEU A 469 16.81 -4.50 -15.57
CA LEU A 469 17.94 -5.37 -15.94
C LEU A 469 19.23 -4.96 -15.25
N LYS A 470 19.48 -3.65 -15.12
CA LYS A 470 20.63 -3.12 -14.38
C LYS A 470 20.56 -3.54 -12.90
N ARG A 471 19.43 -3.35 -12.25
CA ARG A 471 19.23 -3.67 -10.84
C ARG A 471 19.30 -5.18 -10.56
N PHE A 472 18.67 -6.00 -11.41
CA PHE A 472 18.79 -7.45 -11.32
C PHE A 472 20.22 -7.95 -11.55
N SER A 473 20.99 -7.31 -12.45
CA SER A 473 22.40 -7.63 -12.65
C SER A 473 23.24 -7.32 -11.41
N MET A 474 22.98 -6.21 -10.71
CA MET A 474 23.63 -5.88 -9.43
C MET A 474 23.27 -6.90 -8.36
N ALA A 475 21.99 -7.27 -8.25
CA ALA A 475 21.50 -8.28 -7.31
C ALA A 475 22.16 -9.64 -7.57
N LYS A 476 22.23 -10.07 -8.83
CA LYS A 476 22.89 -11.31 -9.26
C LYS A 476 24.38 -11.33 -8.90
N ALA A 477 25.09 -10.22 -9.15
CA ALA A 477 26.48 -10.06 -8.77
C ALA A 477 26.70 -10.14 -7.26
N GLY A 478 25.71 -9.69 -6.47
CA GLY A 478 25.66 -9.80 -5.02
C GLY A 478 25.17 -11.16 -4.48
N GLY A 479 24.93 -12.15 -5.34
CA GLY A 479 24.62 -13.52 -4.95
C GLY A 479 23.11 -13.85 -4.85
N VAL A 480 22.20 -12.96 -5.28
CA VAL A 480 20.76 -13.23 -5.35
C VAL A 480 20.48 -14.19 -6.51
N LYS A 481 20.09 -15.41 -6.21
CA LYS A 481 19.88 -16.49 -7.20
C LYS A 481 18.70 -16.22 -8.13
N GLU A 482 17.62 -15.70 -7.58
CA GLU A 482 16.37 -15.38 -8.25
C GLU A 482 16.53 -14.29 -9.32
N ALA A 483 17.56 -13.47 -9.19
CA ALA A 483 17.86 -12.40 -10.15
C ALA A 483 18.18 -12.91 -11.56
N ALA A 484 18.73 -14.13 -11.69
CA ALA A 484 19.03 -14.70 -13.00
C ALA A 484 17.78 -15.01 -13.81
N ASP A 485 16.74 -15.53 -13.16
CA ASP A 485 15.47 -15.83 -13.82
C ASP A 485 14.63 -14.57 -14.03
N ALA A 486 14.69 -13.62 -13.09
CA ALA A 486 14.08 -12.30 -13.28
C ALA A 486 14.65 -11.56 -14.50
N ILE A 487 15.96 -11.62 -14.76
CA ILE A 487 16.59 -11.07 -15.96
C ILE A 487 15.96 -11.70 -17.21
N LYS A 488 15.92 -13.03 -17.31
CA LYS A 488 15.36 -13.72 -18.48
C LYS A 488 13.89 -13.34 -18.72
N ARG A 489 13.10 -13.26 -17.65
CA ARG A 489 11.68 -12.86 -17.74
C ARG A 489 11.54 -11.42 -18.24
N VAL A 490 12.34 -10.50 -17.73
CA VAL A 490 12.32 -9.09 -18.18
C VAL A 490 12.81 -8.94 -19.61
N GLU A 491 13.85 -9.70 -20.03
CA GLU A 491 14.29 -9.73 -21.42
C GLU A 491 13.18 -10.25 -22.34
N ALA A 492 12.50 -11.33 -21.95
CA ALA A 492 11.36 -11.86 -22.70
C ALA A 492 10.22 -10.84 -22.83
N ILE A 493 9.90 -10.10 -21.75
CA ILE A 493 8.88 -9.05 -21.80
C ILE A 493 9.31 -7.87 -22.68
N ARG A 494 10.57 -7.43 -22.54
CA ARG A 494 11.13 -6.31 -23.33
C ARG A 494 11.14 -6.60 -24.83
N ASP A 495 11.55 -7.83 -25.17
CA ASP A 495 11.73 -8.28 -26.54
C ASP A 495 10.45 -8.92 -27.11
N TYR A 496 9.39 -8.99 -26.31
CA TYR A 496 8.10 -9.48 -26.74
C TYR A 496 7.55 -8.61 -27.87
N THR A 497 7.43 -9.21 -29.04
CA THR A 497 6.75 -8.60 -30.17
C THR A 497 5.38 -9.26 -30.23
N PRO A 498 4.28 -8.51 -30.09
CA PRO A 498 2.94 -9.05 -30.24
C PRO A 498 2.83 -9.78 -31.58
N VAL A 499 2.40 -11.03 -31.54
CA VAL A 499 2.25 -11.86 -32.74
C VAL A 499 0.80 -11.80 -33.19
N THR A 500 0.58 -11.72 -34.51
CA THR A 500 -0.75 -11.94 -35.06
C THR A 500 -1.01 -13.46 -35.01
N TYR A 501 -1.98 -13.88 -34.23
CA TYR A 501 -2.41 -15.28 -34.13
C TYR A 501 -3.54 -15.52 -35.12
N LEU A 502 -3.30 -16.41 -36.07
CA LEU A 502 -4.33 -16.98 -36.95
C LEU A 502 -4.83 -18.24 -36.26
N VAL A 503 -6.06 -18.20 -35.74
CA VAL A 503 -6.70 -19.40 -35.17
C VAL A 503 -7.64 -19.98 -36.20
N GLU A 504 -7.19 -21.06 -36.81
CA GLU A 504 -8.06 -21.85 -37.72
C GLU A 504 -8.79 -22.92 -36.89
N ILE A 505 -10.11 -22.96 -37.01
CA ILE A 505 -10.88 -24.06 -36.45
C ILE A 505 -10.76 -25.27 -37.35
N GLN A 506 -10.08 -26.30 -36.89
CA GLN A 506 -10.15 -27.61 -37.54
C GLN A 506 -11.51 -28.21 -37.24
N ASP A 507 -12.26 -28.50 -38.34
CA ASP A 507 -13.52 -29.23 -38.27
C ASP A 507 -13.30 -30.58 -37.56
N SER A 508 -13.82 -30.71 -36.31
CA SER A 508 -13.74 -31.94 -35.53
C SER A 508 -14.66 -33.05 -35.99
N SER A 509 -15.20 -32.95 -37.21
CA SER A 509 -16.10 -33.92 -37.83
C SER A 509 -15.41 -34.87 -38.81
N LYS A 510 -14.12 -35.14 -38.66
CA LYS A 510 -13.44 -36.25 -39.35
C LYS A 510 -13.15 -37.41 -38.43
#